data_ec80f2d3320a7812c619966642b6df26
#
_entry.id   ec80f2d3320a7812c619966642b6df26
#
_cell.length_a   1.000
_cell.length_b   1.000
_cell.length_c   1.000
_cell.angle_alpha   90.00
_cell.angle_beta   90.00
_cell.angle_gamma   90.00
#
_symmetry.space_group_name_H-M   'P 1'
#
loop_
_entity.id
_entity.type
_entity.pdbx_description
1 polymer ?
#
loop_
_entity_poly.entity_id
_entity_poly.type
_entity_poly.pdbx_seq_one_letter_code
_entity_poly.pdbx_strand_id
1 'polypeptide(L)'
;MNQIKKILLVAACSTAFLTSSVFANTANQNADLKTVATFDAQHPPGNIAITPSGRKFLSVHGFYGQKQKIMELLSDGTTKPYPNEEWAYAYKNGKGFYDVLGINVSADGVLWMLDTSGPDHAGRLVGWDTNKEQLHKIIYLAKPTITDTSFLNDLVIDNKHGVVYIADTAQGSQAAIITVNLKTGEARRVLQNSPYTTAENIDMVIEGRTMKLGGQPARLGVNPITLDPSEQWLYFGSMSGTSVYRIATSDINNKSLSASALESKVTRYGTKPISDGIIVDGGGNVYVTDITNGAIGVVKPSGKYQVLFKDERLSWPDGFSYGADHKIYFTVDELHRSPVLNNGKNASQGKFSVLSFDPLVKGNVGR
;
A
#
# COMPACT_ATOMS: atom_id res chain seq x y z
N MET A 1 -40.59 45.42 72.07
CA MET A 1 -40.36 44.03 72.48
C MET A 1 -40.56 43.17 71.24
N ASN A 2 -39.63 42.41 70.92
CA ASN A 2 -39.42 41.36 69.94
C ASN A 2 -38.35 41.65 68.93
N GLN A 3 -37.21 41.01 69.16
CA GLN A 3 -36.00 40.96 68.34
C GLN A 3 -36.21 39.97 67.21
N ILE A 4 -35.99 40.44 65.95
CA ILE A 4 -35.94 39.58 64.79
C ILE A 4 -34.47 39.29 64.50
N LYS A 5 -34.04 38.05 64.69
CA LYS A 5 -32.73 37.55 64.34
C LYS A 5 -32.61 37.40 62.83
N LYS A 6 -31.67 38.10 62.22
CA LYS A 6 -31.28 37.88 60.82
C LYS A 6 -30.35 36.66 60.73
N ILE A 7 -30.80 35.67 59.98
CA ILE A 7 -29.97 34.51 59.58
C ILE A 7 -29.29 34.89 58.29
N LEU A 8 -27.94 34.97 58.29
CA LEU A 8 -27.12 35.06 57.08
C LEU A 8 -26.98 33.67 56.46
N LEU A 9 -27.51 33.53 55.25
CA LEU A 9 -27.25 32.33 54.41
C LEU A 9 -25.95 32.56 53.63
N VAL A 10 -24.88 31.85 53.93
CA VAL A 10 -23.67 31.85 53.13
C VAL A 10 -23.85 30.80 52.04
N ALA A 11 -24.00 31.22 50.80
CA ALA A 11 -24.02 30.33 49.63
C ALA A 11 -22.54 30.00 49.24
N ALA A 12 -22.12 28.80 49.46
CA ALA A 12 -20.86 28.30 48.97
C ALA A 12 -21.00 27.90 47.49
N CYS A 13 -20.45 28.72 46.61
CA CYS A 13 -20.29 28.37 45.19
C CYS A 13 -19.14 27.37 45.06
N SER A 14 -19.46 26.08 44.87
CA SER A 14 -18.50 25.07 44.50
C SER A 14 -18.23 25.15 43.00
N THR A 15 -17.16 25.79 42.57
CA THR A 15 -16.63 25.72 41.20
C THR A 15 -16.03 24.35 40.96
N ALA A 16 -16.75 23.48 40.27
CA ALA A 16 -16.21 22.24 39.74
C ALA A 16 -15.26 22.56 38.59
N PHE A 17 -13.97 22.44 38.82
CA PHE A 17 -12.98 22.42 37.73
C PHE A 17 -13.15 21.09 36.98
N LEU A 18 -13.75 21.14 35.79
CA LEU A 18 -13.68 20.06 34.79
C LEU A 18 -12.25 20.05 34.25
N THR A 19 -11.41 19.21 34.81
CA THR A 19 -10.13 18.87 34.20
C THR A 19 -10.43 17.99 32.98
N SER A 20 -10.45 18.60 31.79
CA SER A 20 -10.37 17.87 30.54
C SER A 20 -9.01 17.15 30.49
N SER A 21 -9.01 15.86 30.80
CA SER A 21 -7.87 14.99 30.54
C SER A 21 -7.68 14.92 29.02
N VAL A 22 -6.75 15.72 28.50
CA VAL A 22 -6.17 15.53 27.19
C VAL A 22 -5.43 14.20 27.30
N PHE A 23 -6.00 13.12 26.75
CA PHE A 23 -5.29 11.89 26.51
C PHE A 23 -4.19 12.21 25.48
N ALA A 24 -3.01 12.53 25.96
CA ALA A 24 -1.81 12.51 25.15
C ALA A 24 -1.69 11.07 24.62
N ASN A 25 -1.87 10.92 23.32
CA ASN A 25 -1.65 9.67 22.59
C ASN A 25 -0.14 9.41 22.68
N THR A 26 0.32 8.67 23.69
CA THR A 26 1.72 8.28 23.80
C THR A 26 2.01 7.34 22.65
N ALA A 27 2.61 7.87 21.58
CA ALA A 27 3.33 7.08 20.60
C ALA A 27 4.26 6.14 21.40
N ASN A 28 4.31 4.89 20.98
CA ASN A 28 5.14 3.87 21.65
C ASN A 28 6.61 4.27 21.47
N GLN A 29 7.21 4.95 22.47
CA GLN A 29 8.54 5.57 22.39
C GLN A 29 9.70 4.55 22.28
N ASN A 30 9.40 3.24 22.23
CA ASN A 30 10.41 2.17 22.21
C ASN A 30 10.51 1.40 20.88
N ALA A 31 9.79 1.78 19.84
CA ALA A 31 9.94 1.16 18.55
C ALA A 31 10.93 1.97 17.69
N ASP A 32 12.08 1.39 17.37
CA ASP A 32 13.12 2.03 16.54
C ASP A 32 12.74 1.95 15.06
N LEU A 33 12.51 3.10 14.45
CA LEU A 33 12.42 3.22 12.99
C LEU A 33 13.83 3.30 12.42
N LYS A 34 14.29 2.22 11.76
CA LYS A 34 15.67 2.09 11.23
C LYS A 34 15.73 2.40 9.75
N THR A 35 16.69 3.22 9.35
CA THR A 35 17.06 3.36 7.93
C THR A 35 17.89 2.16 7.51
N VAL A 36 17.43 1.46 6.46
CA VAL A 36 18.09 0.29 5.87
C VAL A 36 18.96 0.68 4.70
N ALA A 37 18.46 1.55 3.82
CA ALA A 37 19.18 2.11 2.68
C ALA A 37 18.63 3.47 2.31
N THR A 38 19.47 4.29 1.66
CA THR A 38 19.08 5.55 1.02
C THR A 38 19.46 5.51 -0.45
N PHE A 39 18.68 6.20 -1.29
CA PHE A 39 18.86 6.18 -2.73
C PHE A 39 19.01 7.61 -3.28
N ASP A 40 19.63 7.71 -4.43
CA ASP A 40 19.75 8.95 -5.18
C ASP A 40 18.53 9.19 -6.10
N ALA A 41 18.54 10.32 -6.80
CA ALA A 41 17.47 10.70 -7.71
C ALA A 41 17.32 9.77 -8.95
N GLN A 42 18.28 8.89 -9.20
CA GLN A 42 18.19 7.91 -10.30
C GLN A 42 17.47 6.62 -9.89
N HIS A 43 17.33 6.39 -8.59
CA HIS A 43 16.79 5.16 -8.02
C HIS A 43 15.68 5.41 -6.99
N PRO A 44 14.65 6.24 -7.32
CA PRO A 44 13.51 6.43 -6.42
C PRO A 44 12.79 5.07 -6.25
N PRO A 45 12.75 4.50 -5.04
CA PRO A 45 12.08 3.22 -4.85
C PRO A 45 10.57 3.40 -4.98
N GLY A 46 9.88 2.42 -5.56
CA GLY A 46 8.43 2.30 -5.50
C GLY A 46 8.06 1.26 -4.43
N ASN A 47 7.72 0.05 -4.84
CA ASN A 47 7.39 -1.03 -3.93
C ASN A 47 8.61 -1.89 -3.55
N ILE A 48 8.48 -2.69 -2.49
CA ILE A 48 9.51 -3.62 -2.00
C ILE A 48 8.96 -5.04 -1.88
N ALA A 49 9.76 -6.03 -2.28
CA ALA A 49 9.48 -7.45 -2.06
C ALA A 49 10.72 -8.17 -1.50
N ILE A 50 10.52 -9.02 -0.50
CA ILE A 50 11.62 -9.71 0.18
C ILE A 50 11.39 -11.21 0.11
N THR A 51 12.39 -11.97 -0.38
CA THR A 51 12.30 -13.42 -0.45
C THR A 51 12.42 -14.06 0.93
N PRO A 52 12.00 -15.32 1.09
CA PRO A 52 12.27 -16.10 2.31
C PRO A 52 13.76 -16.20 2.66
N SER A 53 14.67 -16.12 1.67
CA SER A 53 16.12 -16.08 1.88
C SER A 53 16.65 -14.69 2.26
N GLY A 54 15.81 -13.65 2.30
CA GLY A 54 16.18 -12.30 2.72
C GLY A 54 16.67 -11.38 1.59
N ARG A 55 16.65 -11.82 0.32
CA ARG A 55 16.94 -10.95 -0.83
C ARG A 55 15.84 -9.89 -0.95
N LYS A 56 16.23 -8.65 -1.23
CA LYS A 56 15.33 -7.50 -1.31
C LYS A 56 15.29 -6.95 -2.72
N PHE A 57 14.10 -6.85 -3.28
CA PHE A 57 13.85 -6.29 -4.60
C PHE A 57 13.01 -5.04 -4.49
N LEU A 58 13.29 -4.07 -5.35
CA LEU A 58 12.60 -2.78 -5.38
C LEU A 58 12.18 -2.49 -6.81
N SER A 59 10.95 -2.04 -7.01
CA SER A 59 10.62 -1.33 -8.22
C SER A 59 11.22 0.09 -8.17
N VAL A 60 11.55 0.64 -9.33
CA VAL A 60 11.97 2.04 -9.47
C VAL A 60 10.76 2.83 -9.96
N HIS A 61 10.32 3.81 -9.16
CA HIS A 61 9.01 4.43 -9.36
C HIS A 61 8.93 5.24 -10.66
N GLY A 62 8.01 4.84 -11.55
CA GLY A 62 7.88 5.39 -12.89
C GLY A 62 7.50 6.86 -12.98
N PHE A 63 6.91 7.45 -11.92
CA PHE A 63 6.53 8.87 -11.89
C PHE A 63 7.73 9.83 -11.95
N TYR A 64 8.94 9.32 -11.77
CA TYR A 64 10.19 10.05 -11.95
C TYR A 64 10.81 9.87 -13.35
N GLY A 65 10.19 9.04 -14.20
CA GLY A 65 10.61 8.85 -15.59
C GLY A 65 11.90 8.04 -15.78
N GLN A 66 12.29 7.24 -14.79
CA GLN A 66 13.53 6.47 -14.84
C GLN A 66 13.45 5.31 -15.84
N LYS A 67 14.59 5.04 -16.50
CA LYS A 67 14.70 3.93 -17.47
C LYS A 67 14.79 2.57 -16.77
N GLN A 68 15.47 2.51 -15.64
CA GLN A 68 15.50 1.32 -14.80
C GLN A 68 14.14 1.13 -14.13
N LYS A 69 13.66 -0.10 -14.08
CA LYS A 69 12.33 -0.45 -13.55
C LYS A 69 12.39 -1.34 -12.32
N ILE A 70 13.42 -2.16 -12.21
CA ILE A 70 13.63 -3.09 -11.09
C ILE A 70 15.10 -3.09 -10.69
N MET A 71 15.33 -3.21 -9.37
CA MET A 71 16.66 -3.36 -8.79
C MET A 71 16.63 -4.33 -7.61
N GLU A 72 17.77 -4.96 -7.33
CA GLU A 72 18.02 -5.70 -6.09
C GLU A 72 18.84 -4.83 -5.15
N LEU A 73 18.38 -4.69 -3.90
CA LEU A 73 19.11 -4.05 -2.82
C LEU A 73 20.01 -5.09 -2.13
N LEU A 74 21.29 -4.90 -2.19
CA LEU A 74 22.29 -5.79 -1.61
C LEU A 74 22.47 -5.53 -0.10
N SER A 75 23.16 -6.46 0.57
CA SER A 75 23.39 -6.38 2.03
C SER A 75 24.32 -5.23 2.45
N ASP A 76 25.15 -4.74 1.52
CA ASP A 76 26.03 -3.59 1.74
C ASP A 76 25.32 -2.23 1.49
N GLY A 77 24.04 -2.24 1.13
CA GLY A 77 23.24 -1.06 0.84
C GLY A 77 23.34 -0.56 -0.61
N THR A 78 24.15 -1.19 -1.44
CA THR A 78 24.22 -0.88 -2.88
C THR A 78 23.09 -1.56 -3.64
N THR A 79 22.85 -1.14 -4.88
CA THR A 79 21.85 -1.74 -5.76
C THR A 79 22.46 -2.27 -7.05
N LYS A 80 21.82 -3.27 -7.63
CA LYS A 80 22.13 -3.73 -8.99
C LYS A 80 20.86 -3.91 -9.81
N PRO A 81 20.93 -3.77 -11.15
CA PRO A 81 19.80 -4.08 -12.04
C PRO A 81 19.31 -5.52 -11.84
N TYR A 82 18.00 -5.73 -11.76
CA TYR A 82 17.40 -7.04 -11.59
C TYR A 82 16.21 -7.24 -12.55
N PRO A 83 15.99 -8.42 -13.10
CA PRO A 83 16.78 -9.69 -12.94
C PRO A 83 18.14 -9.67 -13.62
N ASN A 84 18.32 -8.89 -14.66
CA ASN A 84 19.55 -8.67 -15.42
C ASN A 84 19.41 -7.41 -16.28
N GLU A 85 20.47 -7.01 -16.97
CA GLU A 85 20.50 -5.79 -17.80
C GLU A 85 19.43 -5.75 -18.91
N GLU A 86 18.99 -6.89 -19.43
CA GLU A 86 17.95 -6.90 -20.47
C GLU A 86 16.55 -6.71 -19.90
N TRP A 87 16.31 -7.18 -18.67
CA TRP A 87 14.98 -7.14 -18.03
C TRP A 87 14.79 -5.99 -17.06
N ALA A 88 15.87 -5.45 -16.49
CA ALA A 88 15.77 -4.41 -15.47
C ALA A 88 15.30 -3.04 -15.99
N TYR A 89 15.34 -2.83 -17.29
CA TYR A 89 15.12 -1.53 -17.92
C TYR A 89 13.84 -1.47 -18.78
N ALA A 90 13.63 -0.30 -19.38
CA ALA A 90 12.49 -0.02 -20.24
C ALA A 90 12.34 -1.06 -21.36
N TYR A 91 11.08 -1.42 -21.66
CA TYR A 91 10.72 -2.46 -22.63
C TYR A 91 11.39 -2.27 -23.99
N LYS A 92 12.06 -3.32 -24.44
CA LYS A 92 12.71 -3.37 -25.76
C LYS A 92 12.82 -4.83 -26.24
N ASN A 93 12.41 -5.09 -27.48
CA ASN A 93 12.57 -6.40 -28.15
C ASN A 93 12.01 -7.60 -27.32
N GLY A 94 10.86 -7.43 -26.70
CA GLY A 94 10.20 -8.49 -25.92
C GLY A 94 10.67 -8.64 -24.49
N LYS A 95 11.70 -7.90 -24.05
CA LYS A 95 12.26 -7.92 -22.69
C LYS A 95 12.12 -6.55 -22.02
N GLY A 96 12.27 -6.51 -20.69
CA GLY A 96 12.09 -5.30 -19.89
C GLY A 96 10.62 -4.97 -19.64
N PHE A 97 10.36 -3.78 -19.12
CA PHE A 97 9.05 -3.36 -18.63
C PHE A 97 8.67 -1.98 -19.18
N TYR A 98 7.37 -1.78 -19.36
CA TYR A 98 6.84 -0.44 -19.63
C TYR A 98 6.90 0.42 -18.38
N ASP A 99 6.30 -0.07 -17.28
CA ASP A 99 6.45 0.50 -15.96
C ASP A 99 6.04 -0.52 -14.88
N VAL A 100 6.79 -0.60 -13.79
CA VAL A 100 6.53 -1.54 -12.69
C VAL A 100 6.33 -0.76 -11.41
N LEU A 101 5.14 -0.91 -10.81
CA LEU A 101 4.85 -0.38 -9.49
C LEU A 101 4.82 -1.52 -8.46
N GLY A 102 3.79 -2.34 -8.47
CA GLY A 102 3.64 -3.45 -7.56
C GLY A 102 4.58 -4.62 -7.87
N ILE A 103 5.24 -5.11 -6.83
CA ILE A 103 6.03 -6.35 -6.86
C ILE A 103 5.75 -7.16 -5.60
N ASN A 104 5.77 -8.49 -5.72
CA ASN A 104 5.58 -9.38 -4.58
C ASN A 104 6.29 -10.71 -4.82
N VAL A 105 6.66 -11.43 -3.75
CA VAL A 105 7.35 -12.73 -3.84
C VAL A 105 6.44 -13.83 -3.33
N SER A 106 6.26 -14.89 -4.14
CA SER A 106 5.56 -16.11 -3.70
C SER A 106 6.41 -16.96 -2.77
N ALA A 107 5.78 -17.87 -2.03
CA ALA A 107 6.46 -18.71 -1.04
C ALA A 107 7.56 -19.60 -1.62
N ASP A 108 7.45 -19.95 -2.91
CA ASP A 108 8.46 -20.72 -3.66
C ASP A 108 9.62 -19.87 -4.22
N GLY A 109 9.61 -18.55 -3.94
CA GLY A 109 10.68 -17.64 -4.31
C GLY A 109 10.59 -17.08 -5.72
N VAL A 110 9.39 -17.08 -6.33
CA VAL A 110 9.17 -16.36 -7.59
C VAL A 110 8.82 -14.90 -7.30
N LEU A 111 9.62 -13.98 -7.82
CA LEU A 111 9.32 -12.55 -7.81
C LEU A 111 8.33 -12.25 -8.94
N TRP A 112 7.14 -11.78 -8.57
CA TRP A 112 6.11 -11.32 -9.49
C TRP A 112 6.14 -9.80 -9.61
N MET A 113 6.29 -9.33 -10.83
CA MET A 113 6.40 -7.92 -11.19
C MET A 113 5.20 -7.55 -12.05
N LEU A 114 4.43 -6.55 -11.59
CA LEU A 114 3.24 -6.07 -12.27
C LEU A 114 3.62 -4.95 -13.24
N ASP A 115 3.71 -5.30 -14.51
CA ASP A 115 3.97 -4.35 -15.59
C ASP A 115 2.65 -3.70 -16.05
N THR A 116 2.60 -2.40 -16.01
CA THR A 116 1.37 -1.64 -16.29
C THR A 116 0.89 -1.82 -17.73
N SER A 117 -0.40 -1.55 -17.94
CA SER A 117 -0.99 -1.50 -19.29
C SER A 117 -0.93 -0.08 -19.85
N GLY A 118 -0.99 0.03 -21.18
CA GLY A 118 -1.08 1.29 -21.89
C GLY A 118 -1.96 1.18 -23.12
N PRO A 119 -2.13 2.29 -23.87
CA PRO A 119 -2.93 2.27 -25.10
C PRO A 119 -2.47 1.23 -26.13
N ASP A 120 -1.17 0.99 -26.19
CA ASP A 120 -0.53 0.16 -27.20
C ASP A 120 -0.10 -1.23 -26.71
N HIS A 121 -0.32 -1.54 -25.42
CA HIS A 121 0.12 -2.81 -24.83
C HIS A 121 -0.77 -3.28 -23.69
N ALA A 122 -0.86 -4.60 -23.56
CA ALA A 122 -1.50 -5.23 -22.42
C ALA A 122 -0.65 -5.10 -21.16
N GLY A 123 -1.30 -5.11 -19.99
CA GLY A 123 -0.59 -5.31 -18.73
C GLY A 123 0.00 -6.71 -18.65
N ARG A 124 1.02 -6.92 -17.83
CA ARG A 124 1.66 -8.21 -17.66
C ARG A 124 1.98 -8.48 -16.20
N LEU A 125 1.79 -9.72 -15.79
CA LEU A 125 2.46 -10.28 -14.62
C LEU A 125 3.69 -11.05 -15.12
N VAL A 126 4.88 -10.61 -14.74
CA VAL A 126 6.14 -11.26 -15.08
C VAL A 126 6.68 -11.93 -13.82
N GLY A 127 6.72 -13.25 -13.81
CA GLY A 127 7.28 -14.06 -12.73
C GLY A 127 8.73 -14.43 -13.03
N TRP A 128 9.65 -14.17 -12.09
CA TRP A 128 11.05 -14.53 -12.16
C TRP A 128 11.43 -15.43 -10.99
N ASP A 129 11.93 -16.64 -11.30
CA ASP A 129 12.42 -17.58 -10.29
C ASP A 129 13.75 -17.08 -9.72
N THR A 130 13.72 -16.54 -8.51
CA THR A 130 14.91 -15.95 -7.86
C THR A 130 15.92 -16.99 -7.38
N ASN A 131 15.53 -18.26 -7.32
CA ASN A 131 16.42 -19.35 -6.94
C ASN A 131 17.20 -19.90 -8.14
N LYS A 132 16.57 -19.91 -9.33
CA LYS A 132 17.17 -20.40 -10.58
C LYS A 132 17.67 -19.28 -11.49
N GLU A 133 17.36 -18.02 -11.15
CA GLU A 133 17.69 -16.82 -11.94
C GLU A 133 17.22 -16.93 -13.40
N GLN A 134 15.93 -17.31 -13.56
CA GLN A 134 15.34 -17.47 -14.89
C GLN A 134 13.89 -17.00 -14.92
N LEU A 135 13.43 -16.64 -16.11
CA LEU A 135 12.03 -16.32 -16.36
C LEU A 135 11.17 -17.55 -16.00
N HIS A 136 10.24 -17.36 -15.06
CA HIS A 136 9.29 -18.39 -14.66
C HIS A 136 8.06 -18.39 -15.58
N LYS A 137 7.39 -17.24 -15.73
CA LYS A 137 6.16 -17.12 -16.52
C LYS A 137 5.84 -15.67 -16.84
N ILE A 138 5.13 -15.45 -17.95
CA ILE A 138 4.46 -14.18 -18.25
C ILE A 138 2.96 -14.46 -18.42
N ILE A 139 2.13 -13.68 -17.72
CA ILE A 139 0.67 -13.70 -17.87
C ILE A 139 0.25 -12.33 -18.39
N TYR A 140 -0.40 -12.31 -19.55
CA TYR A 140 -0.89 -11.07 -20.16
C TYR A 140 -2.28 -10.72 -19.62
N LEU A 141 -2.47 -9.45 -19.27
CA LEU A 141 -3.73 -8.89 -18.81
C LEU A 141 -4.29 -8.00 -19.92
N ALA A 142 -5.25 -8.55 -20.66
CA ALA A 142 -5.86 -7.89 -21.81
C ALA A 142 -7.32 -7.52 -21.53
N LYS A 143 -7.92 -6.72 -22.40
CA LYS A 143 -9.37 -6.46 -22.40
C LYS A 143 -10.15 -7.76 -22.56
N PRO A 144 -11.30 -7.94 -21.85
CA PRO A 144 -11.99 -6.96 -21.02
C PRO A 144 -11.53 -6.92 -19.56
N THR A 145 -10.54 -7.72 -19.15
CA THR A 145 -10.05 -7.75 -17.75
C THR A 145 -9.46 -6.38 -17.35
N ILE A 146 -8.70 -5.75 -18.24
CA ILE A 146 -8.31 -4.35 -18.10
C ILE A 146 -9.20 -3.45 -18.95
N THR A 147 -9.28 -2.17 -18.61
CA THR A 147 -10.03 -1.13 -19.32
C THR A 147 -9.07 -0.07 -19.88
N ASP A 148 -9.58 0.89 -20.64
CA ASP A 148 -8.76 1.99 -21.17
C ASP A 148 -8.22 2.94 -20.09
N THR A 149 -8.82 2.90 -18.89
CA THR A 149 -8.39 3.70 -17.74
C THR A 149 -7.74 2.87 -16.64
N SER A 150 -7.47 1.58 -16.88
CA SER A 150 -6.80 0.72 -15.92
C SER A 150 -5.43 1.27 -15.55
N PHE A 151 -5.17 1.27 -14.25
CA PHE A 151 -3.88 1.60 -13.67
C PHE A 151 -3.51 0.50 -12.68
N LEU A 152 -2.82 -0.51 -13.20
CA LEU A 152 -2.41 -1.68 -12.44
C LEU A 152 -1.32 -1.24 -11.46
N ASN A 153 -1.66 -1.18 -10.18
CA ASN A 153 -0.78 -0.57 -9.18
C ASN A 153 -0.15 -1.61 -8.26
N ASP A 154 -0.88 -2.18 -7.33
CA ASP A 154 -0.33 -3.07 -6.34
C ASP A 154 -0.89 -4.49 -6.46
N LEU A 155 -0.19 -5.48 -5.88
CA LEU A 155 -0.60 -6.88 -5.92
C LEU A 155 -0.22 -7.63 -4.65
N VAL A 156 -0.96 -8.70 -4.39
CA VAL A 156 -0.62 -9.68 -3.36
C VAL A 156 -0.87 -11.10 -3.84
N ILE A 157 -0.03 -12.05 -3.38
CA ILE A 157 -0.06 -13.45 -3.84
C ILE A 157 -0.68 -14.32 -2.76
N ASP A 158 -1.74 -15.02 -3.15
CA ASP A 158 -2.37 -16.09 -2.38
C ASP A 158 -1.73 -17.43 -2.80
N ASN A 159 -0.72 -17.85 -2.06
CA ASN A 159 0.00 -19.10 -2.36
C ASN A 159 -0.90 -20.32 -2.15
N LYS A 160 -1.82 -20.26 -1.19
CA LYS A 160 -2.74 -21.36 -0.87
C LYS A 160 -3.68 -21.68 -2.01
N HIS A 161 -4.17 -20.67 -2.72
CA HIS A 161 -5.12 -20.85 -3.82
C HIS A 161 -4.46 -20.68 -5.20
N GLY A 162 -3.17 -20.29 -5.27
CA GLY A 162 -2.45 -20.03 -6.51
C GLY A 162 -3.05 -18.86 -7.30
N VAL A 163 -3.44 -17.79 -6.60
CA VAL A 163 -4.10 -16.61 -7.16
C VAL A 163 -3.31 -15.36 -6.81
N VAL A 164 -3.25 -14.41 -7.75
CA VAL A 164 -2.81 -13.04 -7.48
C VAL A 164 -4.03 -12.14 -7.45
N TYR A 165 -4.10 -11.27 -6.46
CA TYR A 165 -5.05 -10.16 -6.41
C TYR A 165 -4.32 -8.88 -6.75
N ILE A 166 -4.85 -8.12 -7.73
CA ILE A 166 -4.28 -6.89 -8.22
C ILE A 166 -5.24 -5.75 -7.94
N ALA A 167 -4.75 -4.67 -7.37
CA ALA A 167 -5.46 -3.40 -7.27
C ALA A 167 -5.37 -2.66 -8.61
N ASP A 168 -6.49 -2.55 -9.32
CA ASP A 168 -6.61 -1.66 -10.47
C ASP A 168 -7.20 -0.33 -10.01
N THR A 169 -6.31 0.63 -9.81
CA THR A 169 -6.59 1.97 -9.27
C THR A 169 -7.25 2.89 -10.32
N ALA A 170 -7.84 2.30 -11.36
CA ALA A 170 -8.49 3.01 -12.46
C ALA A 170 -9.37 4.16 -11.99
N GLN A 171 -9.54 5.16 -12.84
CA GLN A 171 -10.30 6.36 -12.50
C GLN A 171 -11.81 6.10 -12.37
N GLY A 172 -12.43 6.82 -11.45
CA GLY A 172 -13.89 6.84 -11.25
C GLY A 172 -14.47 5.46 -11.00
N SER A 173 -15.52 5.12 -11.74
CA SER A 173 -16.23 3.84 -11.65
C SER A 173 -15.47 2.62 -12.20
N GLN A 174 -14.26 2.81 -12.73
CA GLN A 174 -13.49 1.73 -13.31
C GLN A 174 -12.56 1.04 -12.30
N ALA A 175 -12.37 1.59 -11.11
CA ALA A 175 -11.59 0.96 -10.05
C ALA A 175 -12.15 -0.41 -9.67
N ALA A 176 -11.26 -1.40 -9.52
CA ALA A 176 -11.63 -2.80 -9.32
C ALA A 176 -10.50 -3.63 -8.70
N ILE A 177 -10.79 -4.83 -8.24
CA ILE A 177 -9.78 -5.85 -7.97
C ILE A 177 -9.76 -6.83 -9.16
N ILE A 178 -8.56 -7.21 -9.62
CA ILE A 178 -8.38 -8.25 -10.62
C ILE A 178 -7.83 -9.50 -9.93
N THR A 179 -8.49 -10.64 -10.10
CA THR A 179 -8.00 -11.95 -9.64
C THR A 179 -7.35 -12.67 -10.81
N VAL A 180 -6.14 -13.22 -10.63
CA VAL A 180 -5.40 -13.94 -11.67
C VAL A 180 -5.00 -15.31 -11.16
N ASN A 181 -5.48 -16.37 -11.80
CA ASN A 181 -5.03 -17.71 -11.50
C ASN A 181 -3.63 -17.95 -12.07
N LEU A 182 -2.64 -18.19 -11.22
CA LEU A 182 -1.24 -18.33 -11.62
C LEU A 182 -0.98 -19.57 -12.49
N LYS A 183 -1.77 -20.63 -12.32
CA LYS A 183 -1.62 -21.87 -13.10
C LYS A 183 -2.14 -21.70 -14.53
N THR A 184 -3.35 -21.17 -14.67
CA THR A 184 -4.05 -21.08 -15.96
C THR A 184 -3.85 -19.76 -16.69
N GLY A 185 -3.52 -18.68 -15.96
CA GLY A 185 -3.51 -17.30 -16.47
C GLY A 185 -4.90 -16.68 -16.59
N GLU A 186 -5.96 -17.39 -16.18
CA GLU A 186 -7.32 -16.85 -16.21
C GLU A 186 -7.43 -15.66 -15.26
N ALA A 187 -7.87 -14.53 -15.79
CA ALA A 187 -8.04 -13.30 -15.04
C ALA A 187 -9.50 -12.84 -15.02
N ARG A 188 -9.95 -12.32 -13.88
CA ARG A 188 -11.31 -11.80 -13.69
C ARG A 188 -11.27 -10.44 -13.03
N ARG A 189 -12.07 -9.52 -13.52
CA ARG A 189 -12.31 -8.22 -12.92
C ARG A 189 -13.50 -8.30 -11.97
N VAL A 190 -13.31 -7.96 -10.69
CA VAL A 190 -14.32 -8.07 -9.64
C VAL A 190 -14.41 -6.78 -8.83
N LEU A 191 -15.53 -6.55 -8.13
CA LEU A 191 -15.81 -5.35 -7.33
C LEU A 191 -15.60 -4.05 -8.13
N GLN A 192 -15.80 -4.07 -9.45
CA GLN A 192 -15.76 -2.85 -10.26
C GLN A 192 -16.93 -1.94 -9.90
N ASN A 193 -16.67 -0.63 -9.81
CA ASN A 193 -17.67 0.37 -9.44
C ASN A 193 -18.30 0.16 -8.05
N SER A 194 -17.63 -0.61 -7.19
CA SER A 194 -18.07 -0.83 -5.83
C SER A 194 -17.70 0.36 -4.93
N PRO A 195 -18.54 0.72 -3.94
CA PRO A 195 -18.16 1.74 -2.96
C PRO A 195 -16.92 1.36 -2.14
N TYR A 196 -16.50 0.10 -2.18
CA TYR A 196 -15.32 -0.41 -1.49
C TYR A 196 -14.03 -0.28 -2.30
N THR A 197 -14.13 -0.06 -3.63
CA THR A 197 -12.98 0.07 -4.54
C THR A 197 -12.87 1.46 -5.17
N THR A 198 -13.96 2.20 -5.28
CA THR A 198 -13.93 3.56 -5.81
C THR A 198 -13.44 4.58 -4.78
N ALA A 199 -12.87 5.69 -5.24
CA ALA A 199 -12.40 6.76 -4.36
C ALA A 199 -13.57 7.45 -3.63
N GLU A 200 -13.36 7.78 -2.37
CA GLU A 200 -14.23 8.71 -1.64
C GLU A 200 -14.01 10.15 -2.14
N ASN A 201 -15.02 11.00 -2.00
CA ASN A 201 -14.90 12.41 -2.39
C ASN A 201 -14.16 13.23 -1.31
N ILE A 202 -12.89 12.89 -1.10
CA ILE A 202 -11.99 13.57 -0.16
C ILE A 202 -10.74 14.04 -0.87
N ASP A 203 -10.21 15.20 -0.47
CA ASP A 203 -8.98 15.74 -1.03
C ASP A 203 -7.75 15.10 -0.37
N MET A 204 -6.81 14.68 -1.21
CA MET A 204 -5.49 14.26 -0.77
C MET A 204 -4.65 15.53 -0.56
N VAL A 205 -4.53 15.97 0.69
CA VAL A 205 -3.75 17.15 1.06
C VAL A 205 -2.44 16.70 1.72
N ILE A 206 -1.31 17.01 1.09
CA ILE A 206 0.02 16.65 1.59
C ILE A 206 0.88 17.93 1.64
N GLU A 207 1.52 18.18 2.77
CA GLU A 207 2.30 19.39 3.01
C GLU A 207 1.52 20.69 2.66
N GLY A 208 0.21 20.71 2.99
CA GLY A 208 -0.68 21.85 2.74
C GLY A 208 -1.11 22.04 1.28
N ARG A 209 -0.77 21.11 0.37
CA ARG A 209 -1.15 21.16 -1.04
C ARG A 209 -2.12 20.05 -1.38
N THR A 210 -3.21 20.38 -2.08
CA THR A 210 -4.09 19.37 -2.69
C THR A 210 -3.35 18.73 -3.88
N MET A 211 -3.19 17.40 -3.84
CA MET A 211 -2.61 16.63 -4.93
C MET A 211 -3.52 16.67 -6.14
N LYS A 212 -2.92 16.82 -7.32
CA LYS A 212 -3.64 16.88 -8.60
C LYS A 212 -3.10 15.85 -9.57
N LEU A 213 -4.01 15.26 -10.33
CA LEU A 213 -3.71 14.39 -11.46
C LEU A 213 -4.45 14.92 -12.67
N GLY A 214 -3.73 15.23 -13.76
CA GLY A 214 -4.33 15.85 -14.94
C GLY A 214 -5.01 17.21 -14.65
N GLY A 215 -4.51 17.98 -13.67
CA GLY A 215 -5.05 19.29 -13.27
C GLY A 215 -6.27 19.25 -12.34
N GLN A 216 -6.86 18.08 -12.09
CA GLN A 216 -7.97 17.85 -11.16
C GLN A 216 -7.48 17.31 -9.81
N PRO A 217 -8.23 17.50 -8.69
CA PRO A 217 -7.91 16.84 -7.44
C PRO A 217 -7.77 15.33 -7.63
N ALA A 218 -6.66 14.75 -7.15
CA ALA A 218 -6.42 13.33 -7.27
C ALA A 218 -7.44 12.53 -6.44
N ARG A 219 -8.20 11.67 -7.10
CA ARG A 219 -9.19 10.77 -6.52
C ARG A 219 -8.82 9.36 -6.98
N LEU A 220 -8.11 8.65 -6.13
CA LEU A 220 -7.54 7.35 -6.47
C LEU A 220 -8.31 6.25 -5.76
N GLY A 221 -8.78 5.28 -6.54
CA GLY A 221 -9.53 4.13 -6.07
C GLY A 221 -8.69 3.13 -5.29
N VAL A 222 -9.10 1.86 -5.31
CA VAL A 222 -8.39 0.78 -4.62
C VAL A 222 -6.92 0.76 -5.03
N ASN A 223 -6.04 0.81 -4.02
CA ASN A 223 -4.59 0.73 -4.18
C ASN A 223 -3.97 -0.14 -3.08
N PRO A 224 -4.03 0.26 -1.79
CA PRO A 224 -3.46 -0.61 -0.75
C PRO A 224 -4.20 -1.96 -0.72
N ILE A 225 -3.43 -3.05 -0.79
CA ILE A 225 -3.95 -4.42 -0.81
C ILE A 225 -2.96 -5.37 -0.10
N THR A 226 -3.46 -6.29 0.72
CA THR A 226 -2.64 -7.30 1.41
C THR A 226 -3.47 -8.51 1.82
N LEU A 227 -2.80 -9.62 2.17
CA LEU A 227 -3.44 -10.83 2.72
C LEU A 227 -3.02 -11.03 4.19
N ASP A 228 -3.92 -11.57 4.99
CA ASP A 228 -3.55 -12.05 6.31
C ASP A 228 -2.59 -13.26 6.22
N PRO A 229 -1.78 -13.53 7.27
CA PRO A 229 -0.82 -14.63 7.26
C PRO A 229 -1.41 -16.01 7.01
N SER A 230 -2.71 -16.22 7.26
CA SER A 230 -3.42 -17.48 6.98
C SER A 230 -3.98 -17.58 5.57
N GLU A 231 -3.87 -16.50 4.77
CA GLU A 231 -4.44 -16.38 3.42
C GLU A 231 -5.96 -16.60 3.36
N GLN A 232 -6.64 -16.30 4.48
CA GLN A 232 -8.10 -16.41 4.56
C GLN A 232 -8.80 -15.09 4.22
N TRP A 233 -8.14 -13.97 4.39
CA TRP A 233 -8.70 -12.64 4.21
C TRP A 233 -7.84 -11.77 3.32
N LEU A 234 -8.46 -11.22 2.27
CA LEU A 234 -7.90 -10.14 1.48
C LEU A 234 -8.33 -8.80 2.11
N TYR A 235 -7.35 -7.98 2.51
CA TYR A 235 -7.54 -6.63 3.01
C TYR A 235 -7.23 -5.63 1.90
N PHE A 236 -8.05 -4.61 1.80
CA PHE A 236 -7.87 -3.57 0.78
C PHE A 236 -8.59 -2.27 1.15
N GLY A 237 -8.34 -1.22 0.39
CA GLY A 237 -9.04 0.05 0.52
C GLY A 237 -8.72 0.98 -0.64
N SER A 238 -9.50 2.05 -0.79
CA SER A 238 -9.17 3.11 -1.74
C SER A 238 -8.03 3.97 -1.17
N MET A 239 -7.09 4.41 -2.02
CA MET A 239 -6.07 5.37 -1.61
C MET A 239 -6.75 6.62 -1.06
N SER A 240 -7.63 7.25 -1.85
CA SER A 240 -8.50 8.34 -1.43
C SER A 240 -9.73 7.78 -0.70
N GLY A 241 -9.52 7.19 0.47
CA GLY A 241 -10.57 6.58 1.29
C GLY A 241 -10.17 6.47 2.76
N THR A 242 -11.18 6.36 3.61
CA THR A 242 -11.05 6.42 5.08
C THR A 242 -11.25 5.08 5.76
N SER A 243 -11.33 3.98 4.99
CA SER A 243 -11.60 2.66 5.52
C SER A 243 -10.68 1.58 4.95
N VAL A 244 -10.29 0.64 5.81
CA VAL A 244 -9.82 -0.68 5.42
C VAL A 244 -11.02 -1.60 5.33
N TYR A 245 -11.14 -2.32 4.24
CA TYR A 245 -12.12 -3.38 4.02
C TYR A 245 -11.43 -4.73 3.96
N ARG A 246 -12.21 -5.80 4.10
CA ARG A 246 -11.74 -7.17 3.85
C ARG A 246 -12.84 -8.03 3.26
N ILE A 247 -12.41 -9.05 2.54
CA ILE A 247 -13.27 -10.11 1.99
C ILE A 247 -12.57 -11.46 2.18
N ALA A 248 -13.33 -12.53 2.42
CA ALA A 248 -12.76 -13.87 2.49
C ALA A 248 -12.20 -14.28 1.12
N THR A 249 -11.01 -14.89 1.10
CA THR A 249 -10.40 -15.39 -0.15
C THR A 249 -11.25 -16.47 -0.82
N SER A 250 -11.97 -17.28 -0.04
CA SER A 250 -12.96 -18.23 -0.54
C SER A 250 -14.10 -17.57 -1.30
N ASP A 251 -14.56 -16.38 -0.87
CA ASP A 251 -15.64 -15.65 -1.52
C ASP A 251 -15.17 -14.95 -2.80
N ILE A 252 -14.04 -14.21 -2.76
CA ILE A 252 -13.54 -13.49 -3.94
C ILE A 252 -13.10 -14.45 -5.06
N ASN A 253 -12.68 -15.67 -4.72
CA ASN A 253 -12.33 -16.72 -5.69
C ASN A 253 -13.54 -17.50 -6.20
N ASN A 254 -14.72 -17.35 -5.57
CA ASN A 254 -15.93 -18.07 -5.96
C ASN A 254 -16.55 -17.49 -7.23
N LYS A 255 -16.37 -18.16 -8.35
CA LYS A 255 -16.89 -17.76 -9.67
C LYS A 255 -18.41 -17.86 -9.79
N SER A 256 -19.08 -18.54 -8.85
CA SER A 256 -20.54 -18.71 -8.86
C SER A 256 -21.28 -17.52 -8.25
N LEU A 257 -20.59 -16.64 -7.53
CA LEU A 257 -21.21 -15.45 -6.95
C LEU A 257 -21.46 -14.39 -8.03
N SER A 258 -22.67 -13.85 -8.05
CA SER A 258 -22.97 -12.63 -8.83
C SER A 258 -22.17 -11.43 -8.29
N ALA A 259 -22.04 -10.37 -9.07
CA ALA A 259 -21.33 -9.15 -8.65
C ALA A 259 -21.93 -8.60 -7.34
N SER A 260 -23.25 -8.51 -7.22
CA SER A 260 -23.94 -8.01 -6.02
C SER A 260 -23.78 -8.96 -4.82
N ALA A 261 -23.83 -10.28 -5.06
CA ALA A 261 -23.60 -11.25 -3.99
C ALA A 261 -22.14 -11.19 -3.49
N LEU A 262 -21.17 -10.99 -4.37
CA LEU A 262 -19.77 -10.82 -3.99
C LEU A 262 -19.58 -9.50 -3.20
N GLU A 263 -20.15 -8.40 -3.67
CA GLU A 263 -20.08 -7.11 -2.99
C GLU A 263 -20.63 -7.17 -1.57
N SER A 264 -21.73 -7.90 -1.35
CA SER A 264 -22.31 -8.09 -0.01
C SER A 264 -21.43 -8.86 0.98
N LYS A 265 -20.37 -9.52 0.51
CA LYS A 265 -19.38 -10.23 1.35
C LYS A 265 -18.26 -9.32 1.87
N VAL A 266 -18.12 -8.13 1.30
CA VAL A 266 -17.13 -7.17 1.78
C VAL A 266 -17.54 -6.65 3.15
N THR A 267 -16.60 -6.63 4.09
CA THR A 267 -16.81 -6.11 5.43
C THR A 267 -15.82 -4.99 5.71
N ARG A 268 -16.28 -3.94 6.41
CA ARG A 268 -15.40 -2.89 6.91
C ARG A 268 -14.57 -3.44 8.07
N TYR A 269 -13.26 -3.31 7.98
CA TYR A 269 -12.34 -3.73 9.05
C TYR A 269 -12.07 -2.60 10.04
N GLY A 270 -11.78 -1.39 9.55
CA GLY A 270 -11.50 -0.27 10.43
C GLY A 270 -11.28 1.05 9.69
N THR A 271 -10.99 2.08 10.45
CA THR A 271 -10.68 3.42 9.92
C THR A 271 -9.20 3.50 9.56
N LYS A 272 -8.87 4.13 8.44
CA LYS A 272 -7.50 4.47 8.02
C LYS A 272 -7.43 5.92 7.53
N PRO A 273 -6.27 6.58 7.54
CA PRO A 273 -6.03 7.80 6.76
C PRO A 273 -5.96 7.49 5.26
N ILE A 274 -5.82 8.52 4.43
CA ILE A 274 -5.38 8.36 3.03
C ILE A 274 -4.02 7.65 3.05
N SER A 275 -3.91 6.53 2.31
CA SER A 275 -2.74 5.65 2.40
C SER A 275 -2.43 5.01 1.05
N ASP A 276 -1.16 4.80 0.79
CA ASP A 276 -0.65 4.07 -0.38
C ASP A 276 -0.55 2.57 -0.09
N GLY A 277 0.22 2.17 0.91
CA GLY A 277 0.44 0.77 1.27
C GLY A 277 -0.24 0.33 2.57
N ILE A 278 -0.55 -0.97 2.65
CA ILE A 278 -0.96 -1.66 3.88
C ILE A 278 -0.29 -3.03 3.98
N ILE A 279 -0.06 -3.50 5.21
CA ILE A 279 0.38 -4.86 5.50
C ILE A 279 -0.24 -5.33 6.82
N VAL A 280 -0.53 -6.62 6.97
CA VAL A 280 -1.18 -7.17 8.17
C VAL A 280 -0.30 -8.19 8.87
N ASP A 281 -0.27 -8.16 10.21
CA ASP A 281 0.45 -9.14 11.03
C ASP A 281 -0.44 -10.30 11.49
N GLY A 282 0.17 -11.28 12.18
CA GLY A 282 -0.52 -12.46 12.70
C GLY A 282 -1.54 -12.17 13.79
N GLY A 283 -1.54 -10.97 14.37
CA GLY A 283 -2.54 -10.50 15.33
C GLY A 283 -3.69 -9.73 14.70
N GLY A 284 -3.71 -9.59 13.36
CA GLY A 284 -4.71 -8.80 12.65
C GLY A 284 -4.48 -7.29 12.74
N ASN A 285 -3.30 -6.84 13.15
CA ASN A 285 -2.98 -5.41 13.09
C ASN A 285 -2.62 -5.04 11.65
N VAL A 286 -3.36 -4.12 11.04
CA VAL A 286 -3.12 -3.63 9.68
C VAL A 286 -2.29 -2.35 9.77
N TYR A 287 -1.02 -2.42 9.38
CA TYR A 287 -0.14 -1.26 9.28
C TYR A 287 -0.48 -0.48 8.03
N VAL A 288 -0.37 0.83 8.10
CA VAL A 288 -0.86 1.78 7.08
C VAL A 288 0.18 2.87 6.88
N THR A 289 0.50 3.18 5.63
CA THR A 289 1.28 4.36 5.27
C THR A 289 0.39 5.60 5.31
N ASP A 290 0.53 6.43 6.33
CA ASP A 290 -0.24 7.67 6.46
C ASP A 290 0.48 8.80 5.70
N ILE A 291 0.24 8.86 4.39
CA ILE A 291 0.93 9.78 3.48
C ILE A 291 0.56 11.25 3.75
N THR A 292 -0.59 11.51 4.35
CA THR A 292 -1.04 12.88 4.65
C THR A 292 -0.39 13.47 5.90
N ASN A 293 0.02 12.62 6.84
CA ASN A 293 0.60 13.04 8.11
C ASN A 293 2.10 12.74 8.22
N GLY A 294 2.73 12.14 7.20
CA GLY A 294 4.12 11.69 7.24
C GLY A 294 4.32 10.68 8.39
N ALA A 295 3.52 9.61 8.39
CA ALA A 295 3.48 8.68 9.50
C ALA A 295 3.30 7.22 9.05
N ILE A 296 3.65 6.29 9.91
CA ILE A 296 3.19 4.90 9.86
C ILE A 296 2.19 4.71 11.00
N GLY A 297 1.02 4.18 10.70
CA GLY A 297 0.02 3.87 11.69
C GLY A 297 -0.40 2.41 11.68
N VAL A 298 -1.32 2.06 12.56
CA VAL A 298 -1.89 0.71 12.66
C VAL A 298 -3.39 0.78 12.90
N VAL A 299 -4.14 0.00 12.15
CA VAL A 299 -5.56 -0.29 12.41
C VAL A 299 -5.63 -1.57 13.22
N LYS A 300 -6.06 -1.48 14.47
CA LYS A 300 -6.20 -2.62 15.38
C LYS A 300 -7.41 -3.50 14.99
N PRO A 301 -7.48 -4.75 15.46
CA PRO A 301 -8.69 -5.59 15.28
C PRO A 301 -9.98 -4.96 15.82
N SER A 302 -9.87 -3.99 16.72
CA SER A 302 -11.02 -3.18 17.20
C SER A 302 -11.55 -2.18 16.16
N GLY A 303 -10.90 -2.07 14.97
CA GLY A 303 -11.20 -1.10 13.93
C GLY A 303 -10.66 0.31 14.17
N LYS A 304 -9.93 0.53 15.28
CA LYS A 304 -9.37 1.86 15.62
C LYS A 304 -8.00 2.05 15.01
N TYR A 305 -7.79 3.21 14.39
CA TYR A 305 -6.48 3.66 13.90
C TYR A 305 -5.67 4.31 15.02
N GLN A 306 -4.37 4.06 15.00
CA GLN A 306 -3.38 4.68 15.90
C GLN A 306 -2.09 4.94 15.13
N VAL A 307 -1.50 6.13 15.28
CA VAL A 307 -0.16 6.43 14.78
C VAL A 307 0.87 5.67 15.60
N LEU A 308 1.80 4.97 14.94
CA LEU A 308 2.95 4.30 15.55
C LEU A 308 4.21 5.14 15.47
N PHE A 309 4.50 5.69 14.28
CA PHE A 309 5.67 6.53 14.02
C PHE A 309 5.24 7.80 13.31
N LYS A 310 5.81 8.92 13.73
CA LYS A 310 5.79 10.17 13.00
C LYS A 310 7.23 10.68 12.94
N ASP A 311 7.77 10.81 11.72
CA ASP A 311 9.19 11.08 11.50
C ASP A 311 9.33 11.92 10.23
N GLU A 312 10.28 12.86 10.22
CA GLU A 312 10.54 13.72 9.04
C GLU A 312 11.05 12.96 7.82
N ARG A 313 11.54 11.73 8.02
CA ARG A 313 11.93 10.82 6.94
C ARG A 313 10.73 10.24 6.19
N LEU A 314 9.51 10.27 6.77
CA LEU A 314 8.30 9.64 6.20
C LEU A 314 7.61 10.55 5.19
N SER A 315 8.37 11.01 4.20
CA SER A 315 7.86 11.84 3.09
C SER A 315 7.30 10.93 1.99
N TRP A 316 6.02 10.58 2.08
CA TRP A 316 5.31 9.59 1.30
C TRP A 316 5.87 8.17 1.49
N PRO A 317 5.58 7.52 2.63
CA PRO A 317 5.81 6.08 2.76
C PRO A 317 4.86 5.31 1.84
N ASP A 318 5.36 4.24 1.19
CA ASP A 318 4.63 3.50 0.15
C ASP A 318 4.58 1.98 0.45
N GLY A 319 5.20 1.13 -0.34
CA GLY A 319 5.05 -0.32 -0.29
C GLY A 319 5.69 -0.98 0.93
N PHE A 320 5.02 -2.02 1.45
CA PHE A 320 5.50 -2.82 2.58
C PHE A 320 5.92 -4.23 2.17
N SER A 321 6.87 -4.82 2.91
CA SER A 321 7.16 -6.26 2.89
C SER A 321 7.70 -6.75 4.23
N TYR A 322 7.37 -7.99 4.61
CA TYR A 322 8.03 -8.67 5.72
C TYR A 322 9.38 -9.23 5.31
N GLY A 323 10.42 -8.93 6.08
CA GLY A 323 11.74 -9.53 5.95
C GLY A 323 11.83 -10.92 6.55
N ALA A 324 12.89 -11.67 6.19
CA ALA A 324 13.21 -12.98 6.79
C ALA A 324 13.49 -12.89 8.31
N ASP A 325 13.84 -11.71 8.80
CA ASP A 325 14.00 -11.37 10.22
C ASP A 325 12.68 -10.98 10.91
N HIS A 326 11.55 -11.14 10.21
CA HIS A 326 10.21 -10.79 10.66
C HIS A 326 9.97 -9.29 10.91
N LYS A 327 10.85 -8.41 10.51
CA LYS A 327 10.61 -6.96 10.50
C LYS A 327 9.75 -6.56 9.31
N ILE A 328 9.03 -5.47 9.47
CA ILE A 328 8.39 -4.79 8.34
C ILE A 328 9.39 -3.82 7.73
N TYR A 329 9.57 -3.94 6.42
CA TYR A 329 10.33 -3.04 5.56
C TYR A 329 9.36 -2.25 4.71
N PHE A 330 9.68 -0.99 4.40
CA PHE A 330 8.87 -0.17 3.51
C PHE A 330 9.71 0.89 2.81
N THR A 331 9.19 1.36 1.70
CA THR A 331 9.82 2.40 0.88
C THR A 331 9.31 3.79 1.27
N VAL A 332 10.12 4.79 0.98
CA VAL A 332 9.77 6.22 1.03
C VAL A 332 10.26 6.87 -0.24
N ASP A 333 9.37 7.53 -0.98
CA ASP A 333 9.62 7.93 -2.36
C ASP A 333 9.27 9.39 -2.72
N GLU A 334 8.83 10.20 -1.76
CA GLU A 334 8.46 11.62 -1.97
C GLU A 334 7.48 11.84 -3.15
N LEU A 335 6.54 10.91 -3.39
CA LEU A 335 5.77 10.84 -4.63
C LEU A 335 4.96 12.12 -4.93
N HIS A 336 4.50 12.82 -3.90
CA HIS A 336 3.83 14.12 -4.03
C HIS A 336 4.69 15.21 -4.69
N ARG A 337 6.01 15.00 -4.76
CA ARG A 337 7.01 15.89 -5.37
C ARG A 337 7.45 15.43 -6.76
N SER A 338 6.96 14.27 -7.22
CA SER A 338 7.24 13.74 -8.55
C SER A 338 6.65 14.64 -9.65
N PRO A 339 7.19 14.59 -10.87
CA PRO A 339 6.61 15.32 -12.00
C PRO A 339 5.12 15.06 -12.21
N VAL A 340 4.65 13.82 -12.00
CA VAL A 340 3.25 13.43 -12.24
C VAL A 340 2.30 14.12 -11.27
N LEU A 341 2.64 14.21 -9.97
CA LEU A 341 1.79 14.82 -8.93
C LEU A 341 2.15 16.29 -8.64
N ASN A 342 3.15 16.85 -9.31
CA ASN A 342 3.62 18.22 -9.12
C ASN A 342 3.67 19.03 -10.42
N ASN A 343 2.63 18.91 -11.26
CA ASN A 343 2.45 19.70 -12.49
C ASN A 343 3.68 19.65 -13.43
N GLY A 344 4.27 18.50 -13.63
CA GLY A 344 5.42 18.26 -14.51
C GLY A 344 6.77 18.64 -13.93
N LYS A 345 6.84 19.10 -12.67
CA LYS A 345 8.10 19.52 -12.04
C LYS A 345 8.57 18.49 -11.02
N ASN A 346 9.82 18.04 -11.16
CA ASN A 346 10.48 17.28 -10.12
C ASN A 346 10.91 18.23 -8.99
N ALA A 347 10.32 18.08 -7.80
CA ALA A 347 10.64 18.84 -6.60
C ALA A 347 11.13 17.93 -5.46
N SER A 348 11.53 16.68 -5.76
CA SER A 348 12.06 15.75 -4.78
C SER A 348 13.30 16.32 -4.11
N GLN A 349 13.47 16.02 -2.83
CA GLN A 349 14.63 16.43 -2.03
C GLN A 349 15.69 15.32 -1.96
N GLY A 350 15.48 14.21 -2.67
CA GLY A 350 16.37 13.05 -2.66
C GLY A 350 16.31 12.25 -1.35
N LYS A 351 15.21 12.35 -0.61
CA LYS A 351 14.98 11.59 0.64
C LYS A 351 14.39 10.21 0.36
N PHE A 352 14.88 9.55 -0.65
CA PHE A 352 14.47 8.21 -1.03
C PHE A 352 15.11 7.17 -0.12
N SER A 353 14.32 6.26 0.44
CA SER A 353 14.86 5.30 1.41
C SER A 353 14.03 4.01 1.51
N VAL A 354 14.67 3.00 2.07
CA VAL A 354 14.01 1.85 2.69
C VAL A 354 14.21 1.97 4.19
N LEU A 355 13.12 1.88 4.92
CA LEU A 355 13.09 1.88 6.38
C LEU A 355 12.55 0.55 6.89
N SER A 356 12.78 0.24 8.18
CA SER A 356 12.22 -0.96 8.81
C SER A 356 11.89 -0.71 10.28
N PHE A 357 10.96 -1.52 10.79
CA PHE A 357 10.58 -1.55 12.21
C PHE A 357 10.09 -2.93 12.63
N ASP A 358 10.06 -3.18 13.94
CA ASP A 358 9.53 -4.41 14.51
C ASP A 358 7.99 -4.34 14.59
N PRO A 359 7.25 -5.31 14.02
CA PRO A 359 5.80 -5.35 14.11
C PRO A 359 5.33 -5.69 15.53
N LEU A 360 4.08 -5.39 15.85
CA LEU A 360 3.46 -5.73 17.14
C LEU A 360 3.32 -7.24 17.32
N VAL A 361 3.04 -7.95 16.23
CA VAL A 361 2.99 -9.41 16.13
C VAL A 361 3.66 -9.81 14.83
N LYS A 362 4.34 -10.96 14.81
CA LYS A 362 5.01 -11.45 13.58
C LYS A 362 4.00 -11.70 12.46
N GLY A 363 4.40 -11.39 11.25
CA GLY A 363 3.71 -11.71 10.00
C GLY A 363 4.50 -12.73 9.16
N ASN A 364 4.00 -13.01 7.97
CA ASN A 364 4.64 -13.90 7.00
C ASN A 364 5.65 -13.14 6.14
N VAL A 365 6.82 -13.76 5.94
CA VAL A 365 7.88 -13.25 5.07
C VAL A 365 7.35 -13.11 3.62
N GLY A 366 7.78 -12.05 2.94
CA GLY A 366 7.46 -11.79 1.55
C GLY A 366 6.12 -11.09 1.30
N ARG A 367 5.44 -10.67 2.34
CA ARG A 367 4.12 -10.00 2.26
C ARG A 367 4.15 -8.67 2.89
#